data_16b96dcaaa55c2526867ae908a877c52
#
_entry.id   16b96dcaaa55c2526867ae908a877c52
#
_cell.length_a   1.000
_cell.length_b   1.000
_cell.length_c   1.000
_cell.angle_alpha   90.00
_cell.angle_beta   90.00
_cell.angle_gamma   90.00
#
_symmetry.space_group_name_H-M   'P 1'
#
loop_
_entity.id
_entity.type
_entity.pdbx_description
1 polymer ?
#
loop_
_entity_poly.entity_id
_entity_poly.type
_entity_poly.pdbx_seq_one_letter_code
_entity_poly.pdbx_strand_id
1 'polypeptide(L)' 'MKNKTPLFIQHRINTIDQLKEVPREYGVEIDIRAYQNKIILNHESFESGDSFDDFLEHYNHKFLIIN' A
#
# COMPACT_ATOMS: atom_id res chain seq x y z
N MET A 1 -10.92 5.90 -31.44
CA MET A 1 -10.03 6.16 -30.42
C MET A 1 -10.57 5.70 -29.12
N LYS A 2 -9.73 5.31 -28.30
CA LYS A 2 -10.22 4.89 -27.09
C LYS A 2 -9.78 5.79 -26.00
N ASN A 3 -10.63 5.97 -25.10
CA ASN A 3 -10.34 6.77 -23.96
C ASN A 3 -9.53 5.96 -22.98
N LYS A 4 -8.50 6.59 -22.47
CA LYS A 4 -7.72 5.97 -21.44
C LYS A 4 -8.02 6.64 -20.13
N THR A 5 -8.41 5.87 -19.16
CA THR A 5 -8.57 6.38 -17.83
C THR A 5 -7.20 6.71 -17.29
N PRO A 6 -6.97 7.91 -16.78
CA PRO A 6 -5.69 8.24 -16.19
C PRO A 6 -5.38 7.25 -15.07
N LEU A 7 -4.11 6.92 -14.96
CA LEU A 7 -3.66 6.02 -13.91
C LEU A 7 -3.16 6.87 -12.75
N PHE A 8 -3.83 6.74 -11.62
CA PHE A 8 -3.46 7.48 -10.43
C PHE A 8 -2.82 6.53 -9.43
N ILE A 9 -1.79 7.01 -8.78
CA ILE A 9 -1.06 6.24 -7.77
C ILE A 9 -0.99 7.08 -6.52
N GLN A 10 -1.42 6.52 -5.39
CA GLN A 10 -1.22 7.16 -4.11
C GLN A 10 0.06 6.62 -3.50
N HIS A 11 0.97 7.52 -3.16
CA HIS A 11 2.29 7.16 -2.66
C HIS A 11 2.29 6.99 -1.15
N ARG A 12 3.14 6.08 -0.67
CA ARG A 12 3.39 5.88 0.76
C ARG A 12 2.13 5.58 1.55
N ILE A 13 1.33 4.66 1.03
CA ILE A 13 0.15 4.20 1.73
C ILE A 13 0.59 3.06 2.62
N ASN A 14 1.06 3.39 3.81
CA ASN A 14 1.71 2.43 4.67
C ASN A 14 0.90 2.03 5.89
N THR A 15 -0.37 2.39 5.93
CA THR A 15 -1.27 1.91 6.98
C THR A 15 -2.56 1.44 6.34
N ILE A 16 -3.24 0.53 7.04
CA ILE A 16 -4.53 0.04 6.60
C ILE A 16 -5.55 1.18 6.57
N ASP A 17 -5.48 2.08 7.55
CA ASP A 17 -6.41 3.22 7.58
C ASP A 17 -6.23 4.10 6.35
N GLN A 18 -4.98 4.35 5.94
CA GLN A 18 -4.75 5.14 4.73
C GLN A 18 -5.29 4.40 3.51
N LEU A 19 -5.07 3.09 3.44
CA LEU A 19 -5.54 2.31 2.31
C LEU A 19 -7.05 2.42 2.13
N LYS A 20 -7.79 2.43 3.22
CA LYS A 20 -9.25 2.51 3.16
C LYS A 20 -9.74 3.82 2.58
N GLU A 21 -8.90 4.86 2.59
CA GLU A 21 -9.26 6.16 2.04
C GLU A 21 -8.94 6.29 0.56
N VAL A 22 -8.22 5.34 -0.01
CA VAL A 22 -7.81 5.41 -1.42
C VAL A 22 -8.88 4.76 -2.30
N PRO A 23 -9.35 5.45 -3.35
CA PRO A 23 -10.31 4.83 -4.26
C PRO A 23 -9.73 3.57 -4.89
N ARG A 24 -10.57 2.58 -5.11
CA ARG A 24 -10.12 1.27 -5.61
C ARG A 24 -9.56 1.34 -7.02
N GLU A 25 -9.96 2.31 -7.78
CA GLU A 25 -9.44 2.46 -9.15
C GLU A 25 -8.03 3.04 -9.18
N TYR A 26 -7.50 3.43 -8.03
CA TYR A 26 -6.13 3.92 -7.94
C TYR A 26 -5.17 2.77 -7.69
N GLY A 27 -3.92 2.95 -8.09
CA GLY A 27 -2.84 2.11 -7.59
C GLY A 27 -2.34 2.66 -6.27
N VAL A 28 -1.65 1.84 -5.50
CA VAL A 28 -1.06 2.29 -4.25
C VAL A 28 0.41 1.88 -4.21
N GLU A 29 1.22 2.73 -3.59
CA GLU A 29 2.62 2.45 -3.38
C GLU A 29 2.86 2.29 -1.89
N ILE A 30 3.53 1.22 -1.50
CA ILE A 30 3.81 0.94 -0.10
C ILE A 30 5.30 0.72 0.10
N ASP A 31 5.75 0.90 1.34
CA ASP A 31 7.11 0.57 1.75
C ASP A 31 7.04 -0.58 2.74
N ILE A 32 7.84 -1.62 2.53
CA ILE A 32 7.86 -2.75 3.45
C ILE A 32 9.21 -2.85 4.12
N ARG A 33 9.19 -3.37 5.35
CA ARG A 33 10.38 -3.58 6.16
C ARG A 33 10.24 -4.86 6.94
N ALA A 34 11.35 -5.50 7.22
CA ALA A 34 11.37 -6.60 8.16
C ALA A 34 11.46 -6.04 9.57
N TYR A 35 10.63 -6.52 10.47
CA TYR A 35 10.63 -6.07 11.85
C TYR A 35 10.22 -7.24 12.74
N GLN A 36 11.13 -7.68 13.61
CA GLN A 36 10.84 -8.76 14.54
C GLN A 36 10.25 -10.00 13.85
N ASN A 37 10.90 -10.44 12.79
CA ASN A 37 10.51 -11.63 12.01
C ASN A 37 9.18 -11.50 11.27
N LYS A 38 8.72 -10.27 11.05
CA LYS A 38 7.50 -10.02 10.31
C LYS A 38 7.78 -9.00 9.21
N ILE A 39 6.95 -9.01 8.18
CA ILE A 39 6.98 -7.96 7.17
C ILE A 39 5.92 -6.95 7.54
N ILE A 40 6.33 -5.72 7.67
CA ILE A 40 5.43 -4.62 8.04
C ILE A 40 5.51 -3.51 7.02
N LEU A 41 4.54 -2.61 7.06
CA LEU A 41 4.56 -1.42 6.25
C LEU A 41 5.08 -0.27 7.08
N ASN A 42 6.19 0.31 6.65
CA ASN A 42 6.73 1.50 7.27
C ASN A 42 7.83 2.05 6.39
N HIS A 43 7.83 3.35 6.17
CA HIS A 43 8.91 4.00 5.44
C HIS A 43 10.17 4.09 6.31
N GLU A 44 10.01 4.17 7.62
CA GLU A 44 11.13 4.34 8.55
C GLU A 44 11.59 3.00 9.07
N SER A 45 12.91 2.84 9.18
CA SER A 45 13.48 1.63 9.74
C SER A 45 13.31 1.63 11.26
N PHE A 46 13.29 0.43 11.83
CA PHE A 46 13.30 0.22 13.28
C PHE A 46 12.05 0.68 14.00
N GLU A 47 10.97 0.89 13.28
CA GLU A 47 9.68 1.21 13.89
C GLU A 47 8.66 0.19 13.45
N SER A 48 7.73 -0.14 14.34
CA SER A 48 6.69 -1.08 13.98
C SER A 48 5.68 -0.41 13.04
N GLY A 49 4.86 -1.22 12.41
CA GLY A 49 3.83 -0.74 11.51
C GLY A 49 2.81 -1.83 11.30
N ASP A 50 1.87 -1.58 10.41
CA ASP A 50 0.85 -2.57 10.10
C ASP A 50 1.48 -3.79 9.44
N SER A 51 0.95 -4.96 9.75
CA SER A 51 1.41 -6.19 9.14
C SER A 51 1.09 -6.18 7.65
N PHE A 52 2.05 -6.60 6.83
CA PHE A 52 1.83 -6.71 5.40
C PHE A 52 0.71 -7.70 5.09
N ASP A 53 0.65 -8.81 5.83
CA ASP A 53 -0.42 -9.78 5.63
C ASP A 53 -1.78 -9.17 5.90
N ASP A 54 -1.91 -8.41 6.98
CA ASP A 54 -3.18 -7.75 7.29
C ASP A 54 -3.53 -6.70 6.24
N PHE A 55 -2.51 -5.97 5.78
CA PHE A 55 -2.72 -4.98 4.73
C PHE A 55 -3.29 -5.64 3.48
N LEU A 56 -2.74 -6.78 3.08
CA LEU A 56 -3.20 -7.48 1.88
C LEU A 56 -4.63 -7.94 1.99
N GLU A 57 -5.11 -8.23 3.20
CA GLU A 57 -6.51 -8.60 3.38
C GLU A 57 -7.48 -7.46 3.09
N HIS A 58 -7.00 -6.24 3.17
CA HIS A 58 -7.81 -5.05 2.89
C HIS A 58 -7.53 -4.48 1.52
N TYR A 59 -6.53 -4.99 0.80
CA TYR A 59 -6.14 -4.46 -0.48
C TYR A 59 -7.09 -4.95 -1.57
N ASN A 60 -7.64 -4.02 -2.32
CA ASN A 60 -8.54 -4.35 -3.42
C ASN A 60 -8.46 -3.24 -4.45
N HIS A 61 -7.26 -2.77 -4.71
CA HIS A 61 -7.01 -1.63 -5.57
C HIS A 61 -6.46 -2.09 -6.91
N LYS A 62 -6.30 -1.17 -7.83
CA LYS A 62 -6.01 -1.51 -9.21
C LYS A 62 -4.65 -2.21 -9.35
N PHE A 63 -3.64 -1.72 -8.64
CA PHE A 63 -2.37 -2.40 -8.59
C PHE A 63 -1.55 -1.91 -7.40
N LEU A 64 -0.51 -2.65 -7.08
CA LEU A 64 0.31 -2.42 -5.89
C LEU A 64 1.76 -2.31 -6.31
N ILE A 65 2.42 -1.24 -5.85
CA ILE A 65 3.85 -1.06 -6.03
C ILE A 65 4.51 -1.24 -4.65
N ILE A 66 5.44 -2.16 -4.58
CA ILE A 66 6.11 -2.48 -3.32
C ILE A 66 7.55 -1.99 -3.40
N ASN A 67 7.94 -1.19 -2.45
CA ASN A 67 9.32 -0.73 -2.30
C ASN A 67 10.05 -1.46 -1.21
#